data_cc0ad7ff8e4ade4e188e8abb8f13a2f1
#
_entry.id   cc0ad7ff8e4ade4e188e8abb8f13a2f1
#
_cell.length_a   1.000
_cell.length_b   1.000
_cell.length_c   1.000
_cell.angle_alpha   90.00
_cell.angle_beta   90.00
_cell.angle_gamma   90.00
#
_symmetry.space_group_name_H-M   'P 1'
#
loop_
_entity.id
_entity.type
_entity.pdbx_description
1 polymer ?
#
loop_
_entity_poly.entity_id
_entity_poly.type
_entity_poly.pdbx_seq_one_letter_code
_entity_poly.pdbx_strand_id
1 'polypeptide(L)'
;MSNVDPTPALRGLQREIELMHREMNLQFDGVGSEMGRIRGDMALTKDELTALRREFAEYVQQAARQSNVQESTTVVGNLRAELERQFGHYAVVRRTSTGILQAFDVGNVTNQVVSQVSEELMIQTPRYWLAPAIVALAAWSRDDEEVAEKSVREAFSRDKNKTSLFFALILRRQGRLDEALRWLRHYLTSLDPLALGREFSIILEATSYDAFGPAGQALLSEVMTRWCAELRTRSEIVEDQIQTWIRELGTNREMVNGNEYTTIATYAPAWSTFAAQLEQASALPVIIDKYEAIKAFDAPIPSSLEDILDDILDTLTEEFDEEELPLRREVLYHEAVIETRGDLDLARDRGDHLQKALEERIDVVSMQTRAAMTPELLGVGTQTQRIAIGVGQDDFRTGVGRFCAAYRGQAVDNLKLTFSPTHSNYATTYGFPGLTVQTNDDEQDVISRISAAWKKSFDAHIAKISFKNSWYYKPAAIAGVVALISFFINVWLGVLVLLAAAGIVYYQGEEARKKCEAEIAAARAAQVSAIEHTTGIFRDAVAEFVDARLLYGELDAQEAELLRLIDTWPTADSTLSEGAA
;
A
#
# COMPACT_ATOMS: atom_id res chain seq x y z
N MET A 1 19.11 13.32 44.94
CA MET A 1 18.78 14.37 43.95
C MET A 1 17.32 14.14 43.58
N SER A 2 16.49 15.14 43.88
CA SER A 2 15.02 14.97 43.78
C SER A 2 14.59 14.88 42.33
N ASN A 3 13.92 13.75 42.01
CA ASN A 3 13.18 13.57 40.79
C ASN A 3 12.10 14.65 40.72
N VAL A 4 12.26 15.66 39.89
CA VAL A 4 11.18 16.58 39.54
C VAL A 4 10.39 15.91 38.43
N ASP A 5 9.27 15.32 38.79
CA ASP A 5 8.32 14.76 37.85
C ASP A 5 7.80 15.87 36.91
N PRO A 6 8.07 15.83 35.59
CA PRO A 6 7.63 16.86 34.65
C PRO A 6 6.11 16.88 34.41
N THR A 7 5.41 15.86 34.90
CA THR A 7 3.96 15.68 34.77
C THR A 7 3.11 16.86 35.32
N PRO A 8 3.53 17.60 36.39
CA PRO A 8 2.74 18.75 36.88
C PRO A 8 2.76 19.95 35.95
N ALA A 9 3.91 20.21 35.27
CA ALA A 9 4.02 21.36 34.34
C ALA A 9 3.22 21.12 33.05
N LEU A 10 3.24 19.91 32.51
CA LEU A 10 2.43 19.53 31.35
C LEU A 10 0.93 19.54 31.64
N ARG A 11 0.52 19.06 32.81
CA ARG A 11 -0.89 19.18 33.24
C ARG A 11 -1.30 20.62 33.50
N GLY A 12 -0.36 21.48 33.92
CA GLY A 12 -0.56 22.92 34.01
C GLY A 12 -0.84 23.53 32.64
N LEU A 13 0.01 23.25 31.65
CA LEU A 13 -0.12 23.74 30.29
C LEU A 13 -1.38 23.21 29.59
N GLN A 14 -1.71 21.94 29.76
CA GLN A 14 -2.97 21.36 29.25
C GLN A 14 -4.20 22.04 29.86
N ARG A 15 -4.20 22.31 31.17
CA ARG A 15 -5.28 23.04 31.82
C ARG A 15 -5.38 24.48 31.34
N GLU A 16 -4.25 25.14 31.10
CA GLU A 16 -4.20 26.51 30.60
C GLU A 16 -4.72 26.60 29.17
N ILE A 17 -4.38 25.62 28.31
CA ILE A 17 -4.91 25.48 26.96
C ILE A 17 -6.43 25.15 26.99
N GLU A 18 -6.87 24.27 27.89
CA GLU A 18 -8.30 23.95 28.06
C GLU A 18 -9.10 25.15 28.62
N LEU A 19 -8.54 25.93 29.52
CA LEU A 19 -9.17 27.15 30.03
C LEU A 19 -9.24 28.23 28.95
N MET A 20 -8.17 28.45 28.20
CA MET A 20 -8.13 29.35 27.06
C MET A 20 -9.10 28.93 25.95
N HIS A 21 -9.22 27.62 25.67
CA HIS A 21 -10.23 27.08 24.76
C HIS A 21 -11.66 27.34 25.23
N ARG A 22 -11.90 27.19 26.55
CA ARG A 22 -13.21 27.39 27.15
C ARG A 22 -13.58 28.87 27.19
N GLU A 23 -12.62 29.73 27.52
CA GLU A 23 -12.81 31.20 27.57
C GLU A 23 -13.01 31.76 26.16
N MET A 24 -12.30 31.26 25.17
CA MET A 24 -12.48 31.61 23.76
C MET A 24 -13.83 31.14 23.21
N ASN A 25 -14.27 29.92 23.56
CA ASN A 25 -15.59 29.44 23.16
C ASN A 25 -16.71 30.27 23.77
N LEU A 26 -16.58 30.70 25.04
CA LEU A 26 -17.54 31.61 25.69
C LEU A 26 -17.56 33.03 25.04
N GLN A 27 -16.40 33.52 24.61
CA GLN A 27 -16.34 34.79 23.86
C GLN A 27 -16.94 34.64 22.46
N PHE A 28 -16.72 33.50 21.77
CA PHE A 28 -17.33 33.23 20.47
C PHE A 28 -18.85 33.04 20.55
N ASP A 29 -19.36 32.41 21.63
CA ASP A 29 -20.81 32.28 21.86
C ASP A 29 -21.46 33.64 22.23
N GLY A 30 -20.74 34.48 22.97
CA GLY A 30 -21.15 35.85 23.26
C GLY A 30 -21.23 36.73 22.00
N VAL A 31 -20.22 36.66 21.15
CA VAL A 31 -20.19 37.36 19.83
C VAL A 31 -21.27 36.81 18.90
N GLY A 32 -21.53 35.49 18.94
CA GLY A 32 -22.63 34.87 18.17
C GLY A 32 -24.02 35.38 18.54
N SER A 33 -24.24 35.73 19.82
CA SER A 33 -25.52 36.27 20.30
C SER A 33 -25.73 37.75 19.95
N GLU A 34 -24.66 38.54 19.88
CA GLU A 34 -24.70 39.93 19.39
C GLU A 34 -24.85 40.06 17.87
N MET A 35 -24.27 39.08 17.12
CA MET A 35 -24.37 39.03 15.65
C MET A 35 -25.77 38.68 15.12
N GLY A 36 -26.66 38.17 15.96
CA GLY A 36 -28.09 37.99 15.63
C GLY A 36 -28.82 39.33 15.28
N ARG A 37 -28.18 40.45 15.51
CA ARG A 37 -28.74 41.79 15.27
C ARG A 37 -28.31 42.44 13.95
N ILE A 38 -27.28 41.96 13.32
CA ILE A 38 -26.75 42.58 12.09
C ILE A 38 -26.83 41.58 10.95
N ARG A 39 -27.99 41.45 10.34
CA ARG A 39 -28.28 40.44 9.30
C ARG A 39 -27.72 40.77 7.91
N GLY A 40 -27.03 41.88 7.71
CA GLY A 40 -26.56 42.32 6.39
C GLY A 40 -25.11 41.98 6.04
N ASP A 41 -24.19 41.90 7.03
CA ASP A 41 -22.75 41.68 6.80
C ASP A 41 -22.27 40.26 7.22
N MET A 42 -23.21 39.37 7.47
CA MET A 42 -22.94 38.09 8.18
C MET A 42 -22.20 37.01 7.38
N ALA A 43 -22.20 37.00 6.06
CA ALA A 43 -21.55 35.96 5.29
C ALA A 43 -20.01 36.07 5.35
N LEU A 44 -19.49 37.28 5.14
CA LEU A 44 -18.04 37.56 5.18
C LEU A 44 -17.46 37.31 6.58
N THR A 45 -18.18 37.76 7.63
CA THR A 45 -17.72 37.59 9.02
C THR A 45 -17.75 36.12 9.49
N LYS A 46 -18.67 35.32 8.96
CA LYS A 46 -18.73 33.87 9.26
C LYS A 46 -17.58 33.11 8.64
N ASP A 47 -17.17 33.47 7.42
CA ASP A 47 -16.04 32.87 6.73
C ASP A 47 -14.72 33.27 7.41
N GLU A 48 -14.57 34.53 7.82
CA GLU A 48 -13.42 35.00 8.61
C GLU A 48 -13.33 34.30 9.97
N LEU A 49 -14.45 34.09 10.65
CA LEU A 49 -14.50 33.39 11.95
C LEU A 49 -14.16 31.92 11.80
N THR A 50 -14.58 31.29 10.71
CA THR A 50 -14.26 29.91 10.39
C THR A 50 -12.78 29.76 10.05
N ALA A 51 -12.22 30.71 9.30
CA ALA A 51 -10.78 30.76 9.00
C ALA A 51 -9.95 30.96 10.29
N LEU A 52 -10.34 31.85 11.17
CA LEU A 52 -9.67 32.09 12.44
C LEU A 52 -9.73 30.89 13.38
N ARG A 53 -10.87 30.19 13.44
CA ARG A 53 -11.00 28.92 14.20
C ARG A 53 -10.07 27.83 13.66
N ARG A 54 -9.93 27.76 12.34
CA ARG A 54 -9.03 26.81 11.69
C ARG A 54 -7.57 27.16 11.97
N GLU A 55 -7.16 28.41 11.82
CA GLU A 55 -5.82 28.89 12.17
C GLU A 55 -5.46 28.59 13.62
N PHE A 56 -6.40 28.84 14.52
CA PHE A 56 -6.17 28.55 15.95
C PHE A 56 -6.06 27.05 16.23
N ALA A 57 -6.88 26.22 15.61
CA ALA A 57 -6.77 24.78 15.73
C ALA A 57 -5.43 24.25 15.20
N GLU A 58 -4.98 24.77 14.06
CA GLU A 58 -3.67 24.48 13.47
C GLU A 58 -2.51 24.92 14.41
N TYR A 59 -2.62 26.11 15.01
CA TYR A 59 -1.64 26.61 15.99
C TYR A 59 -1.56 25.72 17.23
N VAL A 60 -2.71 25.33 17.81
CA VAL A 60 -2.75 24.44 18.98
C VAL A 60 -2.15 23.08 18.65
N GLN A 61 -2.46 22.52 17.49
CA GLN A 61 -1.88 21.26 17.05
C GLN A 61 -0.36 21.37 16.83
N GLN A 62 0.09 22.47 16.25
CA GLN A 62 1.52 22.71 16.05
C GLN A 62 2.26 22.90 17.38
N ALA A 63 1.67 23.62 18.33
CA ALA A 63 2.24 23.79 19.67
C ALA A 63 2.34 22.45 20.42
N ALA A 64 1.32 21.60 20.34
CA ALA A 64 1.31 20.27 20.91
C ALA A 64 2.42 19.38 20.29
N ARG A 65 2.54 19.38 18.96
CA ARG A 65 3.60 18.66 18.26
C ARG A 65 5.00 19.13 18.68
N GLN A 66 5.20 20.43 18.80
CA GLN A 66 6.49 20.98 19.24
C GLN A 66 6.82 20.59 20.69
N SER A 67 5.82 20.55 21.57
CA SER A 67 5.97 20.05 22.94
C SER A 67 6.35 18.58 22.97
N ASN A 68 5.71 17.73 22.15
CA ASN A 68 6.04 16.31 22.05
C ASN A 68 7.49 16.08 21.59
N VAL A 69 7.98 16.87 20.62
CA VAL A 69 9.37 16.80 20.15
C VAL A 69 10.33 17.19 21.27
N GLN A 70 10.06 18.25 22.01
CA GLN A 70 10.93 18.72 23.10
C GLN A 70 10.99 17.71 24.25
N GLU A 71 9.85 17.14 24.64
CA GLU A 71 9.77 16.08 25.64
C GLU A 71 10.56 14.85 25.19
N SER A 72 10.29 14.36 23.97
CA SER A 72 10.99 13.19 23.41
C SER A 72 12.48 13.40 23.30
N THR A 73 12.94 14.59 22.92
CA THR A 73 14.38 14.92 22.88
C THR A 73 15.03 14.80 24.26
N THR A 74 14.33 15.27 25.30
CA THR A 74 14.81 15.16 26.69
C THR A 74 14.84 13.71 27.15
N VAL A 75 13.78 12.95 26.84
CA VAL A 75 13.68 11.52 27.21
C VAL A 75 14.78 10.71 26.50
N VAL A 76 15.01 10.92 25.19
CA VAL A 76 16.09 10.26 24.44
C VAL A 76 17.45 10.54 25.08
N GLY A 77 17.71 11.78 25.48
CA GLY A 77 18.95 12.12 26.17
C GLY A 77 19.13 11.35 27.48
N ASN A 78 18.09 11.24 28.28
CA ASN A 78 18.11 10.49 29.54
C ASN A 78 18.26 8.99 29.31
N LEU A 79 17.51 8.41 28.36
CA LEU A 79 17.57 6.99 28.02
C LEU A 79 18.94 6.59 27.47
N ARG A 80 19.55 7.42 26.63
CA ARG A 80 20.91 7.20 26.12
C ARG A 80 21.95 7.24 27.25
N ALA A 81 21.81 8.18 28.18
CA ALA A 81 22.67 8.21 29.35
C ALA A 81 22.49 7.00 30.28
N GLU A 82 21.25 6.49 30.39
CA GLU A 82 20.95 5.27 31.15
C GLU A 82 21.50 4.03 30.44
N LEU A 83 21.37 3.92 29.11
CA LEU A 83 21.99 2.86 28.32
C LEU A 83 23.52 2.86 28.48
N GLU A 84 24.15 4.01 28.42
CA GLU A 84 25.62 4.11 28.61
C GLU A 84 25.99 3.70 30.02
N ARG A 85 25.20 4.09 31.02
CA ARG A 85 25.47 3.74 32.44
C ARG A 85 25.31 2.25 32.72
N GLN A 86 24.29 1.60 32.15
CA GLN A 86 23.99 0.19 32.39
C GLN A 86 24.76 -0.75 31.47
N PHE A 87 24.85 -0.40 30.18
CA PHE A 87 25.33 -1.25 29.10
C PHE A 87 26.54 -0.68 28.32
N GLY A 88 27.15 0.38 28.79
CA GLY A 88 28.35 0.96 28.16
C GLY A 88 29.46 -0.08 27.98
N HIS A 89 29.60 -0.99 28.97
CA HIS A 89 30.57 -2.09 28.88
C HIS A 89 30.22 -3.12 27.80
N TYR A 90 28.94 -3.33 27.46
CA TYR A 90 28.52 -4.21 26.35
C TYR A 90 29.00 -3.62 25.00
N ALA A 91 28.90 -2.30 24.84
CA ALA A 91 29.40 -1.62 23.64
C ALA A 91 30.94 -1.72 23.53
N VAL A 92 31.67 -1.77 24.66
CA VAL A 92 33.12 -2.04 24.66
C VAL A 92 33.40 -3.46 24.21
N VAL A 93 32.65 -4.45 24.71
CA VAL A 93 32.79 -5.86 24.30
C VAL A 93 32.55 -5.99 22.81
N ARG A 94 31.48 -5.42 22.26
CA ARG A 94 31.18 -5.43 20.80
C ARG A 94 32.34 -4.89 19.96
N ARG A 95 32.86 -3.71 20.31
CA ARG A 95 34.01 -3.13 19.61
C ARG A 95 35.26 -3.97 19.71
N THR A 96 35.46 -4.61 20.86
CA THR A 96 36.62 -5.47 21.08
C THR A 96 36.50 -6.77 20.30
N SER A 97 35.27 -7.30 20.13
CA SER A 97 35.02 -8.51 19.34
C SER A 97 35.42 -8.32 17.87
N THR A 98 35.00 -7.23 17.23
CA THR A 98 35.38 -6.90 15.85
C THR A 98 36.90 -6.84 15.70
N GLY A 99 37.59 -6.21 16.64
CA GLY A 99 39.07 -6.15 16.61
C GLY A 99 39.77 -7.50 16.79
N ILE A 100 39.19 -8.39 17.61
CA ILE A 100 39.75 -9.75 17.82
C ILE A 100 39.46 -10.64 16.63
N LEU A 101 38.24 -10.60 16.05
CA LEU A 101 37.91 -11.35 14.86
C LEU A 101 38.84 -11.00 13.70
N GLN A 102 39.09 -9.71 13.46
CA GLN A 102 40.05 -9.25 12.46
C GLN A 102 41.49 -9.69 12.75
N ALA A 103 41.92 -9.64 14.02
CA ALA A 103 43.26 -10.08 14.40
C ALA A 103 43.44 -11.61 14.32
N PHE A 104 42.38 -12.36 14.58
CA PHE A 104 42.36 -13.82 14.51
C PHE A 104 42.57 -14.30 13.08
N ASP A 105 42.02 -13.64 12.08
CA ASP A 105 42.18 -13.97 10.67
C ASP A 105 43.60 -13.76 10.15
N VAL A 106 44.23 -12.70 10.58
CA VAL A 106 45.60 -12.39 10.15
C VAL A 106 46.64 -13.25 10.87
N GLY A 107 46.20 -14.11 11.83
CA GLY A 107 47.11 -14.92 12.66
C GLY A 107 48.04 -14.06 13.58
N ASN A 108 47.68 -12.78 13.75
CA ASN A 108 48.51 -11.79 14.40
C ASN A 108 47.83 -11.22 15.67
N VAL A 109 47.29 -12.11 16.50
CA VAL A 109 46.74 -11.74 17.81
C VAL A 109 47.90 -11.30 18.72
N THR A 110 48.21 -10.01 18.66
CA THR A 110 49.30 -9.47 19.51
C THR A 110 48.87 -9.53 20.97
N ASN A 111 49.83 -9.77 21.86
CA ASN A 111 49.63 -9.75 23.32
C ASN A 111 48.95 -8.46 23.83
N GLN A 112 48.99 -7.40 23.05
CA GLN A 112 48.40 -6.10 23.39
C GLN A 112 46.89 -6.06 23.14
N VAL A 113 46.38 -6.71 22.10
CA VAL A 113 44.92 -6.86 21.82
C VAL A 113 44.31 -7.81 22.85
N VAL A 114 45.03 -8.87 23.19
CA VAL A 114 44.59 -9.87 24.18
C VAL A 114 44.61 -9.32 25.62
N SER A 115 45.50 -8.40 25.95
CA SER A 115 45.54 -7.77 27.30
C SER A 115 44.37 -6.82 27.54
N GLN A 116 43.70 -6.37 26.48
CA GLN A 116 42.45 -5.58 26.58
C GLN A 116 41.22 -6.49 26.81
N VAL A 117 41.34 -7.77 26.52
CA VAL A 117 40.31 -8.79 26.76
C VAL A 117 40.62 -9.49 28.07
N SER A 118 40.38 -8.78 29.14
CA SER A 118 40.68 -9.27 30.48
C SER A 118 39.46 -9.96 31.11
N GLU A 119 39.72 -10.78 32.14
CA GLU A 119 38.66 -11.30 33.02
C GLU A 119 37.80 -10.15 33.62
N GLU A 120 38.30 -8.94 33.61
CA GLU A 120 37.61 -7.73 34.02
C GLU A 120 36.37 -7.44 33.17
N LEU A 121 36.41 -7.65 31.84
CA LEU A 121 35.24 -7.52 30.95
C LEU A 121 34.14 -8.53 31.32
N MET A 122 34.51 -9.76 31.69
CA MET A 122 33.52 -10.76 32.12
C MET A 122 32.84 -10.38 33.44
N ILE A 123 33.58 -9.73 34.34
CA ILE A 123 33.09 -9.25 35.65
C ILE A 123 32.17 -8.03 35.45
N GLN A 124 32.51 -7.14 34.54
CA GLN A 124 31.73 -5.93 34.23
C GLN A 124 30.47 -6.21 33.42
N THR A 125 30.41 -7.37 32.74
CA THR A 125 29.27 -7.80 31.92
C THR A 125 28.82 -9.20 32.31
N PRO A 126 28.28 -9.41 33.53
CA PRO A 126 28.08 -10.76 34.12
C PRO A 126 27.04 -11.61 33.40
N ARG A 127 26.17 -11.00 32.58
CA ARG A 127 25.13 -11.70 31.84
C ARG A 127 25.37 -11.76 30.34
N TYR A 128 26.24 -10.88 29.82
CA TYR A 128 26.48 -10.78 28.38
C TYR A 128 27.34 -11.93 27.88
N TRP A 129 26.78 -12.75 26.99
CA TRP A 129 27.39 -13.99 26.47
C TRP A 129 28.68 -13.77 25.66
N LEU A 130 28.77 -12.63 24.95
CA LEU A 130 29.87 -12.34 24.03
C LEU A 130 31.21 -12.13 24.78
N ALA A 131 31.17 -11.58 25.99
CA ALA A 131 32.39 -11.33 26.76
C ALA A 131 33.19 -12.62 27.04
N PRO A 132 32.63 -13.68 27.64
CA PRO A 132 33.35 -14.94 27.78
C PRO A 132 33.63 -15.63 26.44
N ALA A 133 32.82 -15.44 25.41
CA ALA A 133 33.08 -16.00 24.07
C ALA A 133 34.38 -15.43 23.47
N ILE A 134 34.59 -14.11 23.59
CA ILE A 134 35.82 -13.45 23.13
C ILE A 134 37.04 -13.86 23.98
N VAL A 135 36.89 -14.00 25.29
CA VAL A 135 37.95 -14.49 26.17
C VAL A 135 38.36 -15.90 25.77
N ALA A 136 37.40 -16.77 25.44
CA ALA A 136 37.65 -18.11 24.94
C ALA A 136 38.47 -18.09 23.63
N LEU A 137 38.07 -17.23 22.68
CA LEU A 137 38.76 -17.07 21.40
C LEU A 137 40.21 -16.57 21.60
N ALA A 138 40.39 -15.59 22.46
CA ALA A 138 41.69 -15.06 22.80
C ALA A 138 42.60 -16.07 23.54
N ALA A 139 42.01 -16.90 24.41
CA ALA A 139 42.71 -17.97 25.09
C ALA A 139 43.12 -19.10 24.09
N TRP A 140 42.19 -19.45 23.19
CA TRP A 140 42.46 -20.43 22.15
C TRP A 140 43.63 -20.01 21.22
N SER A 141 43.68 -18.73 20.83
CA SER A 141 44.80 -18.21 20.03
C SER A 141 46.18 -18.29 20.70
N ARG A 142 46.22 -18.50 22.03
CA ARG A 142 47.45 -18.64 22.84
C ARG A 142 47.69 -20.09 23.28
N ASP A 143 46.94 -21.04 22.81
CA ASP A 143 46.98 -22.46 23.24
C ASP A 143 46.70 -22.63 24.76
N ASP A 144 45.93 -21.71 25.37
CA ASP A 144 45.49 -21.82 26.76
C ASP A 144 44.16 -22.56 26.84
N GLU A 145 44.23 -23.88 26.82
CA GLU A 145 43.08 -24.79 26.74
C GLU A 145 42.19 -24.67 27.99
N GLU A 146 42.76 -24.48 29.18
CA GLU A 146 41.99 -24.44 30.42
C GLU A 146 41.10 -23.18 30.48
N VAL A 147 41.66 -22.04 30.15
CA VAL A 147 40.90 -20.76 30.10
C VAL A 147 39.91 -20.78 28.96
N ALA A 148 40.28 -21.31 27.78
CA ALA A 148 39.40 -21.41 26.66
C ALA A 148 38.15 -22.24 26.97
N GLU A 149 38.35 -23.46 27.53
CA GLU A 149 37.24 -24.36 27.86
C GLU A 149 36.32 -23.79 28.96
N LYS A 150 36.88 -23.18 29.99
CA LYS A 150 36.10 -22.55 31.05
C LYS A 150 35.26 -21.36 30.51
N SER A 151 35.86 -20.56 29.64
CA SER A 151 35.20 -19.39 29.05
C SER A 151 34.11 -19.79 28.05
N VAL A 152 34.32 -20.86 27.24
CA VAL A 152 33.26 -21.42 26.37
C VAL A 152 32.07 -21.91 27.19
N ARG A 153 32.33 -22.63 28.29
CA ARG A 153 31.26 -23.11 29.18
C ARG A 153 30.48 -21.93 29.78
N GLU A 154 31.16 -20.89 30.18
CA GLU A 154 30.52 -19.68 30.71
C GLU A 154 29.69 -18.97 29.66
N ALA A 155 30.23 -18.75 28.43
CA ALA A 155 29.47 -18.18 27.31
C ALA A 155 28.20 -18.97 27.03
N PHE A 156 28.34 -20.29 26.91
CA PHE A 156 27.24 -21.21 26.68
C PHE A 156 26.19 -21.21 27.80
N SER A 157 26.60 -21.02 29.04
CA SER A 157 25.64 -20.90 30.15
C SER A 157 24.84 -19.62 30.11
N ARG A 158 25.41 -18.53 29.55
CA ARG A 158 24.73 -17.23 29.41
C ARG A 158 23.75 -17.19 28.24
N ASP A 159 24.17 -17.65 27.07
CA ASP A 159 23.31 -17.80 25.88
C ASP A 159 23.78 -19.00 25.03
N LYS A 160 22.98 -20.06 25.05
CA LYS A 160 23.27 -21.31 24.32
C LYS A 160 23.24 -21.12 22.81
N ASN A 161 22.26 -20.36 22.32
CA ASN A 161 22.00 -20.22 20.90
C ASN A 161 23.07 -19.35 20.23
N LYS A 162 23.27 -18.12 20.75
CA LYS A 162 24.28 -17.21 20.21
C LYS A 162 25.68 -17.76 20.33
N THR A 163 26.01 -18.40 21.46
CA THR A 163 27.32 -19.05 21.63
C THR A 163 27.52 -20.19 20.65
N SER A 164 26.52 -21.05 20.46
CA SER A 164 26.62 -22.18 19.52
C SER A 164 26.80 -21.69 18.09
N LEU A 165 26.05 -20.68 17.68
CA LEU A 165 26.18 -20.09 16.36
C LEU A 165 27.57 -19.44 16.16
N PHE A 166 28.01 -18.64 17.13
CA PHE A 166 29.32 -17.98 17.10
C PHE A 166 30.46 -18.98 16.87
N PHE A 167 30.53 -20.04 17.68
CA PHE A 167 31.59 -21.03 17.52
C PHE A 167 31.44 -21.89 16.27
N ALA A 168 30.22 -22.13 15.78
CA ALA A 168 30.02 -22.80 14.48
C ALA A 168 30.64 -21.98 13.35
N LEU A 169 30.42 -20.65 13.34
CA LEU A 169 30.95 -19.74 12.32
C LEU A 169 32.49 -19.61 12.42
N ILE A 170 33.02 -19.41 13.63
CA ILE A 170 34.48 -19.28 13.85
C ILE A 170 35.20 -20.56 13.42
N LEU A 171 34.71 -21.72 13.84
CA LEU A 171 35.35 -23.02 13.48
C LEU A 171 35.24 -23.27 11.98
N ARG A 172 34.13 -22.89 11.35
CA ARG A 172 33.98 -22.96 9.89
C ARG A 172 35.01 -22.10 9.18
N ARG A 173 35.19 -20.85 9.63
CA ARG A 173 36.19 -19.92 9.10
C ARG A 173 37.62 -20.46 9.24
N GLN A 174 37.91 -21.18 10.31
CA GLN A 174 39.19 -21.85 10.54
C GLN A 174 39.34 -23.17 9.78
N GLY A 175 38.43 -23.54 8.89
CA GLY A 175 38.45 -24.76 8.12
C GLY A 175 38.13 -26.04 8.93
N ARG A 176 37.69 -25.91 10.20
CA ARG A 176 37.37 -27.03 11.11
C ARG A 176 35.90 -27.41 10.96
N LEU A 177 35.57 -27.97 9.80
CA LEU A 177 34.19 -28.22 9.38
C LEU A 177 33.45 -29.19 10.31
N ASP A 178 34.08 -30.27 10.72
CA ASP A 178 33.42 -31.29 11.58
C ASP A 178 33.00 -30.71 12.94
N GLU A 179 33.84 -29.89 13.53
CA GLU A 179 33.56 -29.24 14.79
C GLU A 179 32.49 -28.14 14.61
N ALA A 180 32.58 -27.38 13.53
CA ALA A 180 31.59 -26.38 13.17
C ALA A 180 30.20 -27.03 13.04
N LEU A 181 30.07 -28.16 12.38
CA LEU A 181 28.83 -28.92 12.23
C LEU A 181 28.25 -29.40 13.56
N ARG A 182 29.10 -29.76 14.54
CA ARG A 182 28.62 -30.13 15.89
C ARG A 182 27.97 -28.94 16.60
N TRP A 183 28.57 -27.76 16.51
CA TRP A 183 28.02 -26.55 17.08
C TRP A 183 26.76 -26.09 16.32
N LEU A 184 26.75 -26.17 15.00
CA LEU A 184 25.58 -25.89 14.18
C LEU A 184 24.39 -26.80 14.52
N ARG A 185 24.66 -28.11 14.69
CA ARG A 185 23.64 -29.08 15.14
C ARG A 185 23.09 -28.70 16.51
N HIS A 186 23.94 -28.24 17.43
CA HIS A 186 23.53 -27.84 18.76
C HIS A 186 22.64 -26.60 18.69
N TYR A 187 23.03 -25.61 17.88
CA TYR A 187 22.23 -24.42 17.60
C TYR A 187 20.84 -24.79 17.08
N LEU A 188 20.77 -25.53 15.98
CA LEU A 188 19.52 -25.90 15.33
C LEU A 188 18.59 -26.74 16.22
N THR A 189 19.15 -27.60 17.10
CA THR A 189 18.33 -28.41 18.01
C THR A 189 17.80 -27.63 19.23
N SER A 190 18.39 -26.49 19.56
CA SER A 190 17.96 -25.63 20.67
C SER A 190 16.98 -24.53 20.28
N LEU A 191 16.76 -24.32 18.98
CA LEU A 191 15.83 -23.32 18.48
C LEU A 191 14.38 -23.78 18.63
N ASP A 192 13.50 -22.78 18.89
CA ASP A 192 12.05 -22.96 18.81
C ASP A 192 11.58 -22.64 17.37
N PRO A 193 11.05 -23.61 16.61
CA PRO A 193 10.58 -23.39 15.24
C PRO A 193 9.40 -22.42 15.13
N LEU A 194 8.74 -22.07 16.25
CA LEU A 194 7.67 -21.08 16.31
C LEU A 194 8.17 -19.66 16.52
N ALA A 195 9.44 -19.47 16.90
CA ALA A 195 9.98 -18.20 17.31
C ALA A 195 11.43 -18.01 16.84
N LEU A 196 11.66 -18.11 15.52
CA LEU A 196 12.97 -17.92 14.91
C LEU A 196 13.29 -16.41 14.80
N GLY A 197 14.51 -16.05 15.16
CA GLY A 197 15.02 -14.70 15.02
C GLY A 197 15.70 -14.47 13.67
N ARG A 198 16.18 -13.26 13.48
CA ARG A 198 16.90 -12.85 12.26
C ARG A 198 18.17 -13.66 12.00
N GLU A 199 18.84 -14.11 13.05
CA GLU A 199 20.06 -14.93 12.98
C GLU A 199 19.84 -16.22 12.19
N PHE A 200 18.63 -16.78 12.26
CA PHE A 200 18.30 -17.98 11.51
C PHE A 200 18.19 -17.71 10.00
N SER A 201 17.69 -16.56 9.57
CA SER A 201 17.66 -16.19 8.15
C SER A 201 19.06 -16.09 7.55
N ILE A 202 20.01 -15.65 8.35
CA ILE A 202 21.41 -15.54 7.96
C ILE A 202 22.04 -16.95 7.81
N ILE A 203 21.67 -17.90 8.67
CA ILE A 203 22.10 -19.30 8.53
C ILE A 203 21.50 -19.95 7.27
N LEU A 204 20.26 -19.64 6.94
CA LEU A 204 19.66 -20.07 5.67
C LEU A 204 20.47 -19.55 4.48
N GLU A 205 20.84 -18.26 4.52
CA GLU A 205 21.66 -17.63 3.48
C GLU A 205 23.03 -18.31 3.37
N ALA A 206 23.77 -18.43 4.47
CA ALA A 206 25.08 -19.08 4.47
C ALA A 206 25.01 -20.51 3.93
N THR A 207 23.98 -21.27 4.31
CA THR A 207 23.82 -22.65 3.87
C THR A 207 23.46 -22.75 2.39
N SER A 208 22.69 -21.77 1.86
CA SER A 208 22.35 -21.73 0.43
C SER A 208 23.58 -21.54 -0.48
N TYR A 209 24.65 -20.97 0.05
CA TYR A 209 25.96 -20.82 -0.60
C TYR A 209 26.98 -21.86 -0.18
N ASP A 210 26.52 -22.99 0.37
CA ASP A 210 27.37 -24.12 0.77
C ASP A 210 28.43 -23.79 1.84
N ALA A 211 28.15 -22.78 2.69
CA ALA A 211 29.10 -22.37 3.71
C ALA A 211 29.52 -23.46 4.67
N PHE A 212 28.64 -24.40 5.01
CA PHE A 212 28.88 -25.53 5.89
C PHE A 212 29.10 -26.86 5.15
N GLY A 213 29.29 -26.84 3.84
CA GLY A 213 29.44 -28.00 2.99
C GLY A 213 28.18 -28.85 2.89
N PRO A 214 28.22 -29.95 2.09
CA PRO A 214 27.05 -30.80 1.86
C PRO A 214 26.44 -31.38 3.15
N ALA A 215 27.28 -31.66 4.16
CA ALA A 215 26.79 -32.15 5.46
C ALA A 215 26.00 -31.09 6.26
N GLY A 216 26.35 -29.80 6.13
CA GLY A 216 25.60 -28.69 6.71
C GLY A 216 24.28 -28.49 6.02
N GLN A 217 24.25 -28.54 4.70
CA GLN A 217 23.03 -28.50 3.90
C GLN A 217 22.07 -29.63 4.28
N ALA A 218 22.59 -30.89 4.34
CA ALA A 218 21.78 -32.05 4.73
C ALA A 218 21.21 -31.90 6.17
N LEU A 219 22.01 -31.39 7.10
CA LEU A 219 21.57 -31.14 8.47
C LEU A 219 20.44 -30.08 8.54
N LEU A 220 20.62 -28.97 7.84
CA LEU A 220 19.61 -27.91 7.83
C LEU A 220 18.33 -28.39 7.14
N SER A 221 18.43 -29.05 5.99
CA SER A 221 17.30 -29.63 5.27
C SER A 221 16.50 -30.63 6.14
N GLU A 222 17.18 -31.53 6.86
CA GLU A 222 16.54 -32.47 7.80
C GLU A 222 15.74 -31.72 8.88
N VAL A 223 16.38 -30.74 9.51
CA VAL A 223 15.74 -29.95 10.59
C VAL A 223 14.55 -29.14 10.06
N MET A 224 14.73 -28.46 8.93
CA MET A 224 13.69 -27.67 8.29
C MET A 224 12.49 -28.53 7.87
N THR A 225 12.74 -29.66 7.24
CA THR A 225 11.68 -30.60 6.83
C THR A 225 10.86 -31.07 8.02
N ARG A 226 11.52 -31.44 9.11
CA ARG A 226 10.85 -31.85 10.36
C ARG A 226 9.99 -30.72 10.95
N TRP A 227 10.53 -29.51 11.08
CA TRP A 227 9.82 -28.37 11.60
C TRP A 227 8.63 -27.97 10.73
N CYS A 228 8.82 -27.91 9.42
CA CYS A 228 7.74 -27.59 8.49
C CYS A 228 6.64 -28.67 8.53
N ALA A 229 7.00 -29.95 8.58
CA ALA A 229 6.02 -31.03 8.69
C ALA A 229 5.20 -30.92 9.97
N GLU A 230 5.81 -30.57 11.10
CA GLU A 230 5.11 -30.34 12.38
C GLU A 230 4.16 -29.13 12.32
N LEU A 231 4.64 -27.97 11.82
CA LEU A 231 3.85 -26.76 11.78
C LEU A 231 2.74 -26.81 10.72
N ARG A 232 2.95 -27.46 9.59
CA ARG A 232 1.92 -27.64 8.56
C ARG A 232 0.74 -28.53 8.99
N THR A 233 0.84 -29.22 10.11
CA THR A 233 -0.32 -29.88 10.75
C THR A 233 -1.34 -28.87 11.32
N ARG A 234 -0.93 -27.61 11.52
CA ARG A 234 -1.78 -26.53 12.00
C ARG A 234 -2.37 -25.80 10.80
N SER A 235 -3.66 -26.02 10.57
CA SER A 235 -4.39 -25.43 9.44
C SER A 235 -4.35 -23.89 9.40
N GLU A 236 -4.24 -23.24 10.58
CA GLU A 236 -4.17 -21.78 10.70
C GLU A 236 -2.87 -21.22 10.07
N ILE A 237 -1.74 -21.89 10.30
CA ILE A 237 -0.45 -21.47 9.75
C ILE A 237 -0.47 -21.61 8.22
N VAL A 238 -0.96 -22.74 7.70
CA VAL A 238 -1.04 -22.98 6.25
C VAL A 238 -1.98 -21.96 5.60
N GLU A 239 -3.14 -21.69 6.20
CA GLU A 239 -4.09 -20.72 5.65
C GLU A 239 -3.49 -19.30 5.61
N ASP A 240 -2.76 -18.89 6.65
CA ASP A 240 -2.09 -17.59 6.68
C ASP A 240 -1.03 -17.46 5.57
N GLN A 241 -0.29 -18.53 5.27
CA GLN A 241 0.66 -18.54 4.14
C GLN A 241 -0.06 -18.38 2.80
N ILE A 242 -1.15 -19.12 2.59
CA ILE A 242 -1.94 -19.01 1.36
C ILE A 242 -2.50 -17.59 1.20
N GLN A 243 -3.01 -16.99 2.28
CA GLN A 243 -3.50 -15.61 2.27
C GLN A 243 -2.38 -14.61 1.99
N THR A 244 -1.17 -14.89 2.46
CA THR A 244 0.00 -14.06 2.19
C THR A 244 0.38 -14.11 0.70
N TRP A 245 0.35 -15.30 0.07
CA TRP A 245 0.52 -15.44 -1.38
C TRP A 245 -0.56 -14.71 -2.18
N ILE A 246 -1.84 -14.82 -1.80
CA ILE A 246 -2.94 -14.09 -2.44
C ILE A 246 -2.72 -12.57 -2.35
N ARG A 247 -2.24 -12.07 -1.22
CA ARG A 247 -1.95 -10.65 -1.00
C ARG A 247 -0.81 -10.17 -1.89
N GLU A 248 0.28 -10.96 -1.98
CA GLU A 248 1.41 -10.68 -2.87
C GLU A 248 0.97 -10.59 -4.34
N LEU A 249 0.15 -11.55 -4.81
CA LEU A 249 -0.42 -11.51 -6.15
C LEU A 249 -1.21 -10.21 -6.38
N GLY A 250 -2.07 -9.83 -5.42
CA GLY A 250 -2.90 -8.64 -5.53
C GLY A 250 -2.14 -7.30 -5.51
N THR A 251 -0.91 -7.26 -4.94
CA THR A 251 -0.08 -6.04 -4.93
C THR A 251 0.63 -5.77 -6.27
N ASN A 252 0.83 -6.80 -7.08
CA ASN A 252 1.56 -6.71 -8.36
C ASN A 252 0.65 -6.41 -9.56
N ARG A 253 -0.57 -5.93 -9.34
CA ARG A 253 -1.53 -5.56 -10.39
C ARG A 253 -1.16 -4.23 -11.04
N GLU A 254 -1.42 -4.13 -12.33
CA GLU A 254 -1.34 -2.88 -13.07
C GLU A 254 -2.71 -2.15 -13.06
N MET A 255 -2.69 -0.85 -12.84
CA MET A 255 -3.90 -0.04 -12.89
C MET A 255 -4.38 0.13 -14.33
N VAL A 256 -5.68 -0.08 -14.56
CA VAL A 256 -6.29 0.18 -15.88
C VAL A 256 -6.16 1.66 -16.23
N ASN A 257 -5.60 1.94 -17.40
CA ASN A 257 -5.46 3.30 -17.90
C ASN A 257 -6.84 3.88 -18.23
N GLY A 258 -7.35 4.78 -17.39
CA GLY A 258 -8.67 5.41 -17.55
C GLY A 258 -8.84 6.21 -18.84
N ASN A 259 -7.76 6.53 -19.56
CA ASN A 259 -7.83 7.24 -20.84
C ASN A 259 -8.15 6.33 -22.03
N GLU A 260 -8.01 5.01 -21.88
CA GLU A 260 -8.28 4.05 -22.94
C GLU A 260 -9.76 3.64 -23.02
N TYR A 261 -10.48 3.75 -21.90
CA TYR A 261 -11.86 3.27 -21.73
C TYR A 261 -12.81 4.40 -21.28
N THR A 262 -12.67 5.58 -21.87
CA THR A 262 -13.37 6.80 -21.44
C THR A 262 -14.86 6.74 -21.66
N THR A 263 -15.29 6.15 -22.79
CA THR A 263 -16.69 6.09 -23.16
C THR A 263 -17.43 5.12 -22.24
N ILE A 264 -16.94 3.91 -22.11
CA ILE A 264 -17.58 2.91 -21.26
C ILE A 264 -17.54 3.28 -19.77
N ALA A 265 -16.47 3.89 -19.30
CA ALA A 265 -16.37 4.40 -17.93
C ALA A 265 -17.42 5.48 -17.61
N THR A 266 -17.79 6.28 -18.62
CA THR A 266 -18.78 7.35 -18.45
C THR A 266 -20.21 6.82 -18.45
N TYR A 267 -20.52 5.83 -19.32
CA TYR A 267 -21.88 5.40 -19.56
C TYR A 267 -22.26 4.06 -18.90
N ALA A 268 -21.29 3.27 -18.42
CA ALA A 268 -21.54 2.00 -17.76
C ALA A 268 -21.21 2.07 -16.25
N PRO A 269 -22.21 2.17 -15.35
CA PRO A 269 -21.96 2.23 -13.90
C PRO A 269 -21.21 1.00 -13.34
N ALA A 270 -21.37 -0.17 -13.96
CA ALA A 270 -20.69 -1.40 -13.56
C ALA A 270 -19.29 -1.56 -14.16
N TRP A 271 -18.80 -0.59 -14.92
CA TRP A 271 -17.46 -0.61 -15.49
C TRP A 271 -16.37 -0.75 -14.41
N SER A 272 -16.50 -0.05 -13.28
CA SER A 272 -15.53 -0.11 -12.20
C SER A 272 -15.31 -1.53 -11.65
N THR A 273 -16.34 -2.36 -11.66
CA THR A 273 -16.25 -3.78 -11.25
C THR A 273 -15.46 -4.58 -12.27
N PHE A 274 -15.72 -4.39 -13.56
CA PHE A 274 -14.97 -5.07 -14.62
C PHE A 274 -13.52 -4.58 -14.71
N ALA A 275 -13.28 -3.29 -14.57
CA ALA A 275 -11.93 -2.72 -14.52
C ALA A 275 -11.11 -3.31 -13.36
N ALA A 276 -11.74 -3.47 -12.19
CA ALA A 276 -11.08 -4.12 -11.05
C ALA A 276 -10.71 -5.60 -11.33
N GLN A 277 -11.55 -6.32 -12.09
CA GLN A 277 -11.22 -7.69 -12.53
C GLN A 277 -10.05 -7.71 -13.52
N LEU A 278 -10.04 -6.78 -14.48
CA LEU A 278 -8.95 -6.62 -15.44
C LEU A 278 -7.63 -6.30 -14.73
N GLU A 279 -7.67 -5.38 -13.75
CA GLU A 279 -6.52 -5.06 -12.89
C GLU A 279 -6.01 -6.27 -12.11
N GLN A 280 -6.89 -7.12 -11.61
CA GLN A 280 -6.46 -8.33 -10.90
C GLN A 280 -5.85 -9.36 -11.86
N ALA A 281 -6.41 -9.54 -13.04
CA ALA A 281 -5.85 -10.44 -14.04
C ALA A 281 -4.46 -9.96 -14.55
N SER A 282 -4.22 -8.64 -14.60
CA SER A 282 -2.94 -8.07 -15.02
C SER A 282 -1.78 -8.40 -14.08
N ALA A 283 -2.06 -8.86 -12.85
CA ALA A 283 -1.02 -9.32 -11.94
C ALA A 283 -0.31 -10.59 -12.44
N LEU A 284 -0.99 -11.44 -13.23
CA LEU A 284 -0.44 -12.74 -13.66
C LEU A 284 0.84 -12.61 -14.51
N PRO A 285 0.88 -11.84 -15.62
CA PRO A 285 2.11 -11.67 -16.37
C PRO A 285 3.23 -11.02 -15.57
N VAL A 286 2.95 -10.02 -14.74
CA VAL A 286 3.94 -9.36 -13.89
C VAL A 286 4.59 -10.36 -12.92
N ILE A 287 3.79 -11.25 -12.35
CA ILE A 287 4.25 -12.31 -11.46
C ILE A 287 5.06 -13.35 -12.23
N ILE A 288 4.63 -13.75 -13.42
CA ILE A 288 5.39 -14.69 -14.27
C ILE A 288 6.78 -14.13 -14.55
N ASP A 289 6.86 -12.90 -15.05
CA ASP A 289 8.13 -12.24 -15.38
C ASP A 289 9.05 -12.15 -14.13
N LYS A 290 8.49 -11.75 -12.98
CA LYS A 290 9.22 -11.69 -11.71
C LYS A 290 9.81 -13.04 -11.32
N TYR A 291 9.01 -14.09 -11.32
CA TYR A 291 9.45 -15.41 -10.86
C TYR A 291 10.28 -16.14 -11.91
N GLU A 292 10.10 -15.90 -13.21
CA GLU A 292 11.02 -16.39 -14.24
C GLU A 292 12.41 -15.78 -14.09
N ALA A 293 12.49 -14.48 -13.82
CA ALA A 293 13.78 -13.82 -13.55
C ALA A 293 14.48 -14.42 -12.33
N ILE A 294 13.73 -14.72 -11.24
CA ILE A 294 14.28 -15.38 -10.04
C ILE A 294 14.73 -16.81 -10.37
N LYS A 295 13.95 -17.54 -11.15
CA LYS A 295 14.28 -18.92 -11.56
C LYS A 295 15.52 -19.00 -12.43
N ALA A 296 15.67 -18.05 -13.36
CA ALA A 296 16.79 -17.95 -14.28
C ALA A 296 18.05 -17.34 -13.64
N PHE A 297 17.95 -16.86 -12.39
CA PHE A 297 19.07 -16.25 -11.70
C PHE A 297 20.18 -17.26 -11.50
N ASP A 298 21.33 -17.00 -12.13
CA ASP A 298 22.55 -17.76 -11.93
C ASP A 298 23.34 -17.07 -10.81
N ALA A 299 23.38 -17.71 -9.65
CA ALA A 299 24.04 -17.13 -8.50
C ALA A 299 25.53 -16.95 -8.82
N PRO A 300 26.06 -15.71 -8.84
CA PRO A 300 27.49 -15.56 -8.89
C PRO A 300 28.07 -16.32 -7.69
N ILE A 301 29.04 -17.20 -7.93
CA ILE A 301 29.80 -17.80 -6.84
C ILE A 301 30.33 -16.62 -6.03
N PRO A 302 29.98 -16.47 -4.72
CA PRO A 302 30.45 -15.35 -3.93
C PRO A 302 31.96 -15.27 -4.07
N SER A 303 32.47 -14.07 -4.31
CA SER A 303 33.90 -13.83 -4.51
C SER A 303 34.74 -14.24 -3.28
N SER A 304 34.09 -14.31 -2.12
CA SER A 304 34.58 -15.10 -0.99
C SER A 304 33.41 -15.53 -0.11
N LEU A 305 33.32 -16.84 0.13
CA LEU A 305 32.45 -17.41 1.17
C LEU A 305 32.81 -16.81 2.55
N GLU A 306 34.04 -16.39 2.71
CA GLU A 306 34.58 -15.73 3.89
C GLU A 306 33.87 -14.42 4.17
N ASP A 307 33.56 -13.59 3.14
CA ASP A 307 32.85 -12.32 3.30
C ASP A 307 31.44 -12.55 3.89
N ILE A 308 30.72 -13.60 3.44
CA ILE A 308 29.38 -13.93 3.99
C ILE A 308 29.49 -14.33 5.46
N LEU A 309 30.47 -15.16 5.81
CA LEU A 309 30.68 -15.58 7.19
C LEU A 309 31.07 -14.40 8.09
N ASP A 310 31.80 -13.43 7.55
CA ASP A 310 32.20 -12.22 8.23
C ASP A 310 30.99 -11.30 8.49
N ASP A 311 30.16 -11.07 7.48
CA ASP A 311 28.92 -10.29 7.62
C ASP A 311 27.99 -10.90 8.69
N ILE A 312 27.95 -12.24 8.77
CA ILE A 312 27.16 -12.95 9.79
C ILE A 312 27.76 -12.74 11.18
N LEU A 313 29.07 -12.92 11.32
CA LEU A 313 29.76 -12.72 12.60
C LEU A 313 29.63 -11.29 13.07
N ASP A 314 29.78 -10.30 12.19
CA ASP A 314 29.60 -8.90 12.50
C ASP A 314 28.16 -8.63 12.96
N THR A 315 27.17 -9.11 12.22
CA THR A 315 25.75 -8.98 12.62
C THR A 315 25.49 -9.60 13.99
N LEU A 316 25.98 -10.82 14.25
CA LEU A 316 25.78 -11.52 15.51
C LEU A 316 26.47 -10.79 16.68
N THR A 317 27.67 -10.22 16.46
CA THR A 317 28.44 -9.52 17.49
C THR A 317 27.98 -8.09 17.71
N GLU A 318 27.38 -7.44 16.73
CA GLU A 318 26.82 -6.08 16.84
C GLU A 318 25.40 -6.05 17.40
N GLU A 319 24.68 -7.17 17.38
CA GLU A 319 23.33 -7.27 17.91
C GLU A 319 23.25 -6.84 19.38
N PHE A 320 22.15 -6.12 19.70
CA PHE A 320 21.88 -5.76 21.09
C PHE A 320 21.47 -6.99 21.91
N ASP A 321 21.90 -7.01 23.16
CA ASP A 321 21.49 -8.06 24.09
C ASP A 321 20.01 -7.87 24.52
N GLU A 322 19.35 -8.97 24.87
CA GLU A 322 17.94 -8.95 25.30
C GLU A 322 17.72 -7.99 26.50
N GLU A 323 18.74 -7.80 27.34
CA GLU A 323 18.66 -6.86 28.48
C GLU A 323 18.68 -5.38 28.03
N GLU A 324 19.28 -5.05 26.87
CA GLU A 324 19.28 -3.70 26.31
C GLU A 324 17.95 -3.33 25.63
N LEU A 325 17.23 -4.32 25.13
CA LEU A 325 16.07 -4.12 24.25
C LEU A 325 14.97 -3.23 24.86
N PRO A 326 14.60 -3.35 26.16
CA PRO A 326 13.56 -2.48 26.73
C PRO A 326 13.88 -1.00 26.61
N LEU A 327 15.11 -0.61 26.96
CA LEU A 327 15.55 0.78 26.85
C LEU A 327 15.73 1.22 25.38
N ARG A 328 16.18 0.31 24.51
CA ARG A 328 16.32 0.56 23.08
C ARG A 328 14.95 0.83 22.41
N ARG A 329 13.92 0.09 22.79
CA ARG A 329 12.52 0.31 22.31
C ARG A 329 12.04 1.73 22.64
N GLU A 330 12.26 2.16 23.89
CA GLU A 330 11.86 3.50 24.30
C GLU A 330 12.62 4.58 23.53
N VAL A 331 13.93 4.38 23.30
CA VAL A 331 14.73 5.30 22.46
C VAL A 331 14.15 5.37 21.05
N LEU A 332 13.90 4.23 20.41
CA LEU A 332 13.35 4.17 19.04
C LEU A 332 11.98 4.86 18.94
N TYR A 333 11.11 4.65 19.91
CA TYR A 333 9.80 5.31 19.92
C TYR A 333 9.95 6.84 20.00
N HIS A 334 10.77 7.34 20.92
CA HIS A 334 10.97 8.78 21.08
C HIS A 334 11.76 9.41 19.92
N GLU A 335 12.68 8.67 19.30
CA GLU A 335 13.33 9.09 18.05
C GLU A 335 12.32 9.17 16.91
N ALA A 336 11.38 8.21 16.78
CA ALA A 336 10.29 8.27 15.84
C ALA A 336 9.37 9.49 16.06
N VAL A 337 9.10 9.88 17.32
CA VAL A 337 8.36 11.12 17.63
C VAL A 337 9.09 12.36 17.13
N ILE A 338 10.42 12.39 17.26
CA ILE A 338 11.25 13.51 16.77
C ILE A 338 11.22 13.54 15.24
N GLU A 339 11.42 12.41 14.57
CA GLU A 339 11.40 12.28 13.10
C GLU A 339 10.04 12.69 12.51
N THR A 340 8.94 12.28 13.13
CA THR A 340 7.58 12.61 12.70
C THR A 340 7.13 14.00 13.13
N ARG A 341 8.05 14.82 13.65
CA ARG A 341 7.80 16.19 14.10
C ARG A 341 6.68 16.29 15.13
N GLY A 342 6.62 15.33 16.06
CA GLY A 342 5.68 15.32 17.17
C GLY A 342 4.30 14.77 16.84
N ASP A 343 4.10 14.14 15.70
CA ASP A 343 2.89 13.40 15.36
C ASP A 343 2.95 12.02 16.01
N LEU A 344 2.19 11.84 17.11
CA LEU A 344 2.27 10.63 17.93
C LEU A 344 1.68 9.39 17.24
N ASP A 345 0.72 9.56 16.32
CA ASP A 345 0.12 8.43 15.61
C ASP A 345 1.11 7.89 14.57
N LEU A 346 1.69 8.77 13.77
CA LEU A 346 2.78 8.40 12.84
C LEU A 346 4.01 7.87 13.57
N ALA A 347 4.34 8.44 14.74
CA ALA A 347 5.46 7.98 15.55
C ALA A 347 5.25 6.56 16.10
N ARG A 348 4.02 6.24 16.50
CA ARG A 348 3.68 4.89 16.98
C ARG A 348 3.84 3.87 15.86
N ASP A 349 3.24 4.14 14.69
CA ASP A 349 3.37 3.27 13.52
C ASP A 349 4.84 3.06 13.12
N ARG A 350 5.62 4.16 13.10
CA ARG A 350 7.05 4.11 12.78
C ARG A 350 7.84 3.36 13.84
N GLY A 351 7.58 3.60 15.12
CA GLY A 351 8.20 2.91 16.25
C GLY A 351 7.91 1.41 16.25
N ASP A 352 6.67 1.02 16.00
CA ASP A 352 6.25 -0.39 15.89
C ASP A 352 6.95 -1.10 14.72
N HIS A 353 7.10 -0.42 13.58
CA HIS A 353 7.87 -0.97 12.45
C HIS A 353 9.34 -1.18 12.78
N LEU A 354 9.98 -0.19 13.42
CA LEU A 354 11.39 -0.29 13.83
C LEU A 354 11.60 -1.37 14.90
N GLN A 355 10.69 -1.47 15.87
CA GLN A 355 10.72 -2.51 16.88
C GLN A 355 10.56 -3.91 16.27
N LYS A 356 9.60 -4.10 15.36
CA LYS A 356 9.45 -5.36 14.64
C LYS A 356 10.71 -5.74 13.87
N ALA A 357 11.36 -4.77 13.23
CA ALA A 357 12.61 -5.02 12.51
C ALA A 357 13.75 -5.52 13.42
N LEU A 358 13.75 -5.12 14.71
CA LEU A 358 14.78 -5.52 15.68
C LEU A 358 14.48 -6.84 16.40
N GLU A 359 13.21 -7.13 16.68
CA GLU A 359 12.81 -8.19 17.62
C GLU A 359 11.84 -9.19 17.03
N GLU A 360 11.51 -9.09 15.74
CA GLU A 360 10.52 -9.97 15.15
C GLU A 360 10.99 -11.42 15.20
N ARG A 361 10.23 -12.24 15.92
CA ARG A 361 10.37 -13.69 15.89
C ARG A 361 9.19 -14.28 15.15
N ILE A 362 9.47 -15.08 14.14
CA ILE A 362 8.47 -15.69 13.27
C ILE A 362 8.68 -17.19 13.21
N ASP A 363 7.60 -17.93 12.93
CA ASP A 363 7.72 -19.37 12.71
C ASP A 363 8.46 -19.68 11.40
N VAL A 364 8.98 -20.90 11.30
CA VAL A 364 9.81 -21.32 10.16
C VAL A 364 9.06 -21.28 8.83
N VAL A 365 7.75 -21.55 8.82
CA VAL A 365 6.94 -21.55 7.59
C VAL A 365 6.72 -20.11 7.11
N SER A 366 6.38 -19.22 8.04
CA SER A 366 6.27 -17.77 7.77
C SER A 366 7.60 -17.17 7.32
N MET A 367 8.72 -17.59 7.90
CA MET A 367 10.06 -17.15 7.49
C MET A 367 10.35 -17.56 6.05
N GLN A 368 10.06 -18.79 5.68
CA GLN A 368 10.23 -19.25 4.30
C GLN A 368 9.36 -18.49 3.31
N THR A 369 8.10 -18.25 3.65
CA THR A 369 7.20 -17.45 2.80
C THR A 369 7.72 -16.02 2.62
N ARG A 370 8.25 -15.40 3.67
CA ARG A 370 8.88 -14.07 3.56
C ARG A 370 10.17 -14.11 2.75
N ALA A 371 11.01 -15.11 2.93
CA ALA A 371 12.21 -15.29 2.09
C ALA A 371 11.85 -15.43 0.61
N ALA A 372 10.73 -16.06 0.29
CA ALA A 372 10.24 -16.21 -1.07
C ALA A 372 9.71 -14.89 -1.69
N MET A 373 9.05 -14.03 -0.90
CA MET A 373 8.36 -12.83 -1.40
C MET A 373 9.18 -11.54 -1.25
N THR A 374 9.78 -11.35 -0.09
CA THR A 374 10.47 -10.12 0.33
C THR A 374 11.82 -10.45 0.97
N PRO A 375 12.76 -11.06 0.21
CA PRO A 375 14.05 -11.51 0.74
C PRO A 375 14.85 -10.35 1.37
N GLU A 376 14.71 -9.13 0.87
CA GLU A 376 15.36 -7.93 1.37
C GLU A 376 14.99 -7.61 2.83
N LEU A 377 13.78 -7.94 3.29
CA LEU A 377 13.38 -7.73 4.68
C LEU A 377 14.09 -8.69 5.64
N LEU A 378 14.47 -9.85 5.15
CA LEU A 378 15.21 -10.85 5.93
C LEU A 378 16.74 -10.75 5.74
N GLY A 379 17.19 -9.91 4.80
CA GLY A 379 18.59 -9.78 4.43
C GLY A 379 19.14 -11.02 3.72
N VAL A 380 18.30 -11.75 2.99
CA VAL A 380 18.70 -12.94 2.22
C VAL A 380 18.71 -12.65 0.72
N GLY A 381 19.59 -13.32 -0.01
CA GLY A 381 19.76 -13.14 -1.44
C GLY A 381 18.82 -14.00 -2.30
N THR A 382 18.92 -13.83 -3.62
CA THR A 382 18.06 -14.51 -4.61
C THR A 382 18.20 -16.02 -4.59
N GLN A 383 19.36 -16.57 -4.20
CA GLN A 383 19.54 -18.02 -4.10
C GLN A 383 18.67 -18.62 -2.98
N THR A 384 18.69 -18.01 -1.80
CA THR A 384 17.81 -18.41 -0.68
C THR A 384 16.34 -18.20 -1.02
N GLN A 385 16.02 -17.08 -1.71
CA GLN A 385 14.67 -16.84 -2.23
C GLN A 385 14.20 -17.98 -3.14
N ARG A 386 15.03 -18.42 -4.08
CA ARG A 386 14.73 -19.51 -5.02
C ARG A 386 14.43 -20.83 -4.30
N ILE A 387 15.20 -21.15 -3.26
CA ILE A 387 14.99 -22.35 -2.42
C ILE A 387 13.67 -22.21 -1.64
N ALA A 388 13.43 -21.05 -1.05
CA ALA A 388 12.22 -20.77 -0.25
C ALA A 388 10.93 -20.87 -1.08
N ILE A 389 10.94 -20.40 -2.34
CA ILE A 389 9.83 -20.58 -3.29
C ILE A 389 9.56 -22.08 -3.55
N GLY A 390 10.61 -22.87 -3.74
CA GLY A 390 10.49 -24.32 -3.93
C GLY A 390 9.86 -25.05 -2.74
N VAL A 391 10.16 -24.61 -1.51
CA VAL A 391 9.53 -25.14 -0.28
C VAL A 391 8.07 -24.73 -0.15
N GLY A 392 7.73 -23.49 -0.53
CA GLY A 392 6.37 -22.91 -0.49
C GLY A 392 5.50 -23.20 -1.72
N GLN A 393 5.94 -24.07 -2.64
CA GLN A 393 5.33 -24.33 -3.94
C GLN A 393 3.83 -24.67 -3.86
N ASP A 394 3.42 -25.53 -2.94
CA ASP A 394 2.02 -25.95 -2.77
C ASP A 394 1.12 -24.82 -2.29
N ASP A 395 1.62 -24.00 -1.37
CA ASP A 395 0.88 -22.85 -0.83
C ASP A 395 0.74 -21.77 -1.89
N PHE A 396 1.81 -21.53 -2.67
CA PHE A 396 1.81 -20.62 -3.81
C PHE A 396 0.81 -21.06 -4.87
N ARG A 397 0.84 -22.32 -5.27
CA ARG A 397 -0.11 -22.91 -6.23
C ARG A 397 -1.56 -22.74 -5.76
N THR A 398 -1.83 -23.05 -4.51
CA THR A 398 -3.14 -22.90 -3.91
C THR A 398 -3.57 -21.42 -3.87
N GLY A 399 -2.65 -20.53 -3.56
CA GLY A 399 -2.85 -19.08 -3.57
C GLY A 399 -3.25 -18.56 -4.94
N VAL A 400 -2.54 -18.95 -6.01
CA VAL A 400 -2.87 -18.60 -7.40
C VAL A 400 -4.28 -19.07 -7.78
N GLY A 401 -4.60 -20.34 -7.51
CA GLY A 401 -5.93 -20.87 -7.84
C GLY A 401 -7.07 -20.12 -7.11
N ARG A 402 -6.89 -19.80 -5.83
CA ARG A 402 -7.87 -19.02 -5.05
C ARG A 402 -7.96 -17.56 -5.51
N PHE A 403 -6.85 -16.94 -5.85
CA PHE A 403 -6.81 -15.58 -6.37
C PHE A 403 -7.58 -15.48 -7.69
N CYS A 404 -7.31 -16.38 -8.65
CA CYS A 404 -8.01 -16.43 -9.92
C CYS A 404 -9.51 -16.73 -9.76
N ALA A 405 -9.86 -17.70 -8.90
CA ALA A 405 -11.26 -18.00 -8.59
C ALA A 405 -12.02 -16.81 -8.00
N ALA A 406 -11.36 -16.01 -7.15
CA ALA A 406 -11.99 -14.86 -6.49
C ALA A 406 -12.39 -13.76 -7.47
N TYR A 407 -11.55 -13.36 -8.40
CA TYR A 407 -11.91 -12.33 -9.37
C TYR A 407 -12.84 -12.88 -10.47
N ARG A 408 -12.71 -14.14 -10.87
CA ARG A 408 -13.66 -14.81 -11.80
C ARG A 408 -15.06 -14.91 -11.22
N GLY A 409 -15.20 -15.12 -9.90
CA GLY A 409 -16.49 -15.15 -9.23
C GLY A 409 -17.28 -13.84 -9.30
N GLN A 410 -16.63 -12.72 -9.66
CA GLN A 410 -17.24 -11.42 -9.88
C GLN A 410 -17.49 -11.13 -11.38
N ALA A 411 -17.40 -12.15 -12.25
CA ALA A 411 -17.43 -11.97 -13.71
C ALA A 411 -18.66 -11.19 -14.19
N VAL A 412 -18.41 -10.17 -15.00
CA VAL A 412 -19.41 -9.34 -15.63
C VAL A 412 -19.43 -9.66 -17.12
N ASP A 413 -20.38 -10.48 -17.56
CA ASP A 413 -20.52 -10.86 -18.97
C ASP A 413 -21.00 -9.73 -19.87
N ASN A 414 -21.79 -8.80 -19.31
CA ASN A 414 -22.41 -7.70 -20.03
C ASN A 414 -22.45 -6.45 -19.17
N LEU A 415 -22.27 -5.30 -19.80
CA LEU A 415 -22.42 -4.01 -19.15
C LEU A 415 -23.71 -3.32 -19.60
N LYS A 416 -24.40 -2.68 -18.65
CA LYS A 416 -25.53 -1.80 -18.91
C LYS A 416 -25.03 -0.40 -19.18
N LEU A 417 -25.26 0.10 -20.40
CA LEU A 417 -24.99 1.47 -20.78
C LEU A 417 -26.22 2.33 -20.47
N THR A 418 -26.04 3.38 -19.70
CA THR A 418 -27.12 4.27 -19.27
C THR A 418 -26.92 5.67 -19.86
N PHE A 419 -27.77 6.04 -20.81
CA PHE A 419 -27.83 7.38 -21.37
C PHE A 419 -28.74 8.22 -20.48
N SER A 420 -28.15 9.08 -19.67
CA SER A 420 -28.85 9.97 -18.74
C SER A 420 -29.49 11.16 -19.48
N PRO A 421 -30.58 11.74 -18.97
CA PRO A 421 -31.12 13.01 -19.48
C PRO A 421 -30.16 14.20 -19.45
N THR A 422 -29.05 14.10 -18.72
CA THR A 422 -28.11 15.22 -18.47
C THR A 422 -26.76 15.07 -19.16
N HIS A 423 -26.48 13.97 -19.85
CA HIS A 423 -25.13 13.68 -20.37
C HIS A 423 -24.77 14.39 -21.68
N SER A 424 -25.71 15.08 -22.31
CA SER A 424 -25.41 15.90 -23.49
C SER A 424 -26.26 17.17 -23.51
N ASN A 425 -25.77 18.20 -24.20
CA ASN A 425 -26.53 19.44 -24.40
C ASN A 425 -27.84 19.19 -25.15
N TYR A 426 -27.87 18.22 -26.06
CA TYR A 426 -29.11 17.81 -26.72
C TYR A 426 -30.09 17.20 -25.75
N ALA A 427 -29.62 16.34 -24.82
CA ALA A 427 -30.48 15.68 -23.85
C ALA A 427 -31.17 16.67 -22.91
N THR A 428 -30.45 17.69 -22.43
CA THR A 428 -31.01 18.74 -21.57
C THR A 428 -31.94 19.67 -22.31
N THR A 429 -31.58 20.10 -23.54
CA THR A 429 -32.35 21.08 -24.32
C THR A 429 -33.66 20.47 -24.83
N TYR A 430 -33.65 19.24 -25.30
CA TYR A 430 -34.83 18.62 -25.92
C TYR A 430 -35.56 17.62 -25.00
N GLY A 431 -35.15 17.48 -23.72
CA GLY A 431 -35.82 16.69 -22.72
C GLY A 431 -35.78 15.19 -23.00
N PHE A 432 -34.58 14.67 -23.26
CA PHE A 432 -34.37 13.22 -23.47
C PHE A 432 -34.78 12.44 -22.22
N PRO A 433 -35.61 11.35 -22.35
CA PRO A 433 -36.15 10.64 -21.19
C PRO A 433 -35.13 9.72 -20.51
N GLY A 434 -33.94 9.54 -21.09
CA GLY A 434 -32.98 8.50 -20.72
C GLY A 434 -33.27 7.20 -21.45
N LEU A 435 -32.23 6.38 -21.60
CA LEU A 435 -32.29 5.05 -22.23
C LEU A 435 -31.23 4.15 -21.61
N THR A 436 -31.59 2.91 -21.33
CA THR A 436 -30.62 1.88 -20.90
C THR A 436 -30.62 0.75 -21.94
N VAL A 437 -29.43 0.37 -22.37
CA VAL A 437 -29.14 -0.73 -23.30
C VAL A 437 -28.02 -1.60 -22.73
N GLN A 438 -27.81 -2.78 -23.30
CA GLN A 438 -26.72 -3.68 -22.92
C GLN A 438 -25.67 -3.76 -24.01
N THR A 439 -24.42 -4.04 -23.64
CA THR A 439 -23.32 -4.18 -24.61
C THR A 439 -23.47 -5.37 -25.55
N ASN A 440 -24.31 -6.35 -25.19
CA ASN A 440 -24.63 -7.53 -26.02
C ASN A 440 -25.97 -7.44 -26.78
N ASP A 441 -26.70 -6.31 -26.66
CA ASP A 441 -27.93 -6.10 -27.44
C ASP A 441 -27.58 -6.02 -28.93
N ASP A 442 -28.53 -6.46 -29.81
CA ASP A 442 -28.36 -6.30 -31.24
C ASP A 442 -28.26 -4.81 -31.64
N GLU A 443 -27.26 -4.47 -32.45
CA GLU A 443 -26.98 -3.07 -32.81
C GLU A 443 -28.20 -2.42 -33.51
N GLN A 444 -28.90 -3.13 -34.40
CA GLN A 444 -30.05 -2.56 -35.12
C GLN A 444 -31.22 -2.29 -34.17
N ASP A 445 -31.44 -3.19 -33.20
CA ASP A 445 -32.47 -2.97 -32.16
C ASP A 445 -32.14 -1.76 -31.31
N VAL A 446 -30.87 -1.64 -30.86
CA VAL A 446 -30.44 -0.49 -30.08
C VAL A 446 -30.59 0.83 -30.84
N ILE A 447 -30.18 0.87 -32.11
CA ILE A 447 -30.34 2.06 -32.96
C ILE A 447 -31.83 2.41 -33.12
N SER A 448 -32.71 1.42 -33.26
CA SER A 448 -34.16 1.65 -33.36
C SER A 448 -34.72 2.24 -32.05
N ARG A 449 -34.28 1.76 -30.89
CA ARG A 449 -34.67 2.25 -29.56
C ARG A 449 -34.14 3.66 -29.30
N ILE A 450 -32.88 3.96 -29.68
CA ILE A 450 -32.28 5.31 -29.61
C ILE A 450 -33.10 6.27 -30.48
N SER A 451 -33.38 5.89 -31.75
CA SER A 451 -34.17 6.70 -32.68
C SER A 451 -35.57 6.97 -32.17
N ALA A 452 -36.26 5.96 -31.61
CA ALA A 452 -37.60 6.10 -31.03
C ALA A 452 -37.58 7.03 -29.80
N ALA A 453 -36.61 6.91 -28.92
CA ALA A 453 -36.48 7.73 -27.73
C ALA A 453 -36.25 9.22 -28.10
N TRP A 454 -35.35 9.49 -29.03
CA TRP A 454 -35.08 10.84 -29.51
C TRP A 454 -36.26 11.42 -30.26
N LYS A 455 -36.89 10.63 -31.16
CA LYS A 455 -38.11 11.04 -31.89
C LYS A 455 -39.20 11.50 -30.93
N LYS A 456 -39.46 10.75 -29.88
CA LYS A 456 -40.48 11.11 -28.86
C LYS A 456 -40.15 12.44 -28.18
N SER A 457 -38.87 12.74 -27.86
CA SER A 457 -38.44 13.99 -27.25
C SER A 457 -38.58 15.16 -28.20
N PHE A 458 -38.11 15.01 -29.44
CA PHE A 458 -38.20 16.06 -30.45
C PHE A 458 -39.60 16.33 -30.89
N ASP A 459 -40.45 15.32 -31.06
CA ASP A 459 -41.88 15.51 -31.39
C ASP A 459 -42.58 16.28 -30.29
N ALA A 460 -42.30 16.03 -29.00
CA ALA A 460 -42.83 16.76 -27.89
C ALA A 460 -42.35 18.22 -27.87
N HIS A 461 -41.10 18.47 -28.25
CA HIS A 461 -40.53 19.84 -28.37
C HIS A 461 -41.15 20.59 -29.56
N ILE A 462 -41.23 19.96 -30.73
CA ILE A 462 -41.82 20.54 -31.94
C ILE A 462 -43.27 20.90 -31.71
N ALA A 463 -44.03 20.06 -30.98
CA ALA A 463 -45.44 20.35 -30.63
C ALA A 463 -45.59 21.65 -29.78
N LYS A 464 -44.56 22.00 -28.99
CA LYS A 464 -44.55 23.23 -28.20
C LYS A 464 -44.25 24.47 -29.03
N ILE A 465 -43.32 24.38 -30.00
CA ILE A 465 -42.88 25.49 -30.87
C ILE A 465 -43.71 25.66 -32.14
N SER A 466 -44.58 24.68 -32.45
CA SER A 466 -45.43 24.72 -33.64
C SER A 466 -46.38 25.91 -33.63
N PHE A 467 -46.47 26.61 -34.78
CA PHE A 467 -47.33 27.76 -34.94
C PHE A 467 -48.80 27.37 -34.73
N LYS A 468 -49.48 28.03 -33.78
CA LYS A 468 -50.88 27.81 -33.50
C LYS A 468 -51.73 28.95 -34.08
N ASN A 469 -52.79 28.65 -34.80
CA ASN A 469 -53.70 29.67 -35.33
C ASN A 469 -54.29 30.60 -34.25
N SER A 470 -54.28 30.17 -32.99
CA SER A 470 -54.67 31.03 -31.84
C SER A 470 -53.79 32.27 -31.68
N TRP A 471 -52.59 32.29 -32.31
CA TRP A 471 -51.69 33.45 -32.32
C TRP A 471 -52.39 34.70 -32.89
N TYR A 472 -53.25 34.48 -33.94
CA TYR A 472 -53.95 35.59 -34.58
C TYR A 472 -55.03 36.24 -33.69
N TYR A 473 -55.57 35.57 -32.65
CA TYR A 473 -56.68 36.09 -31.85
C TYR A 473 -56.31 37.36 -31.07
N LYS A 474 -55.13 37.43 -30.46
CA LYS A 474 -54.72 38.58 -29.69
C LYS A 474 -54.45 39.80 -30.58
N PRO A 475 -53.63 39.76 -31.62
CA PRO A 475 -53.42 40.88 -32.52
C PRO A 475 -54.69 41.30 -33.24
N ALA A 476 -55.54 40.34 -33.67
CA ALA A 476 -56.82 40.63 -34.32
C ALA A 476 -57.80 41.36 -33.37
N ALA A 477 -57.87 40.96 -32.10
CA ALA A 477 -58.71 41.66 -31.12
C ALA A 477 -58.23 43.08 -30.89
N ILE A 478 -56.93 43.33 -30.79
CA ILE A 478 -56.34 44.69 -30.63
C ILE A 478 -56.64 45.51 -31.90
N ALA A 479 -56.42 44.91 -33.08
CA ALA A 479 -56.73 45.57 -34.36
C ALA A 479 -58.20 45.93 -34.49
N GLY A 480 -59.11 45.06 -34.04
CA GLY A 480 -60.54 45.27 -34.01
C GLY A 480 -60.94 46.45 -33.10
N VAL A 481 -60.34 46.52 -31.92
CA VAL A 481 -60.60 47.64 -30.98
C VAL A 481 -60.15 48.97 -31.57
N VAL A 482 -58.92 49.01 -32.14
CA VAL A 482 -58.40 50.25 -32.78
C VAL A 482 -59.20 50.65 -33.97
N ALA A 483 -59.68 49.73 -34.80
CA ALA A 483 -60.56 50.00 -35.93
C ALA A 483 -61.91 50.50 -35.47
N LEU A 484 -62.49 49.98 -34.39
CA LEU A 484 -63.74 50.37 -33.83
C LEU A 484 -63.69 51.81 -33.28
N ILE A 485 -62.60 52.18 -32.60
CA ILE A 485 -62.40 53.59 -32.14
C ILE A 485 -62.27 54.51 -33.35
N SER A 486 -61.58 54.13 -34.42
CA SER A 486 -61.41 54.93 -35.63
C SER A 486 -62.71 55.11 -36.41
N PHE A 487 -63.59 54.10 -36.35
CA PHE A 487 -64.90 54.11 -36.95
C PHE A 487 -65.81 55.16 -36.33
N PHE A 488 -65.67 55.42 -35.02
CA PHE A 488 -66.43 56.49 -34.34
C PHE A 488 -65.94 57.90 -34.72
N ILE A 489 -64.75 58.06 -35.28
CA ILE A 489 -64.21 59.35 -35.72
C ILE A 489 -64.59 59.61 -37.18
N ASN A 490 -64.44 58.65 -38.09
CA ASN A 490 -64.79 58.71 -39.48
C ASN A 490 -64.91 57.30 -40.09
N VAL A 491 -66.03 56.99 -40.76
CA VAL A 491 -66.35 55.68 -41.33
C VAL A 491 -65.29 55.22 -42.32
N TRP A 492 -64.82 56.09 -43.21
CA TRP A 492 -63.78 55.77 -44.22
C TRP A 492 -62.43 55.57 -43.59
N LEU A 493 -62.10 56.29 -42.53
CA LEU A 493 -60.85 56.08 -41.76
C LEU A 493 -60.87 54.77 -41.02
N GLY A 494 -62.00 54.34 -40.47
CA GLY A 494 -62.15 53.05 -39.80
C GLY A 494 -61.95 51.89 -40.74
N VAL A 495 -62.48 51.96 -41.97
CA VAL A 495 -62.25 50.91 -43.00
C VAL A 495 -60.78 50.86 -43.42
N LEU A 496 -60.11 51.97 -43.60
CA LEU A 496 -58.71 52.02 -43.98
C LEU A 496 -57.81 51.47 -42.90
N VAL A 497 -58.07 51.86 -41.63
CA VAL A 497 -57.37 51.31 -40.44
C VAL A 497 -57.59 49.82 -40.31
N LEU A 498 -58.81 49.31 -40.56
CA LEU A 498 -59.10 47.84 -40.48
C LEU A 498 -58.34 47.07 -41.54
N LEU A 499 -58.31 47.56 -42.78
CA LEU A 499 -57.53 46.93 -43.86
C LEU A 499 -56.02 46.97 -43.61
N ALA A 500 -55.50 48.11 -43.14
CA ALA A 500 -54.08 48.22 -42.79
C ALA A 500 -53.71 47.31 -41.60
N ALA A 501 -54.52 47.25 -40.53
CA ALA A 501 -54.30 46.41 -39.40
C ALA A 501 -54.40 44.94 -39.76
N ALA A 502 -55.34 44.53 -40.60
CA ALA A 502 -55.46 43.17 -41.12
C ALA A 502 -54.21 42.76 -41.92
N GLY A 503 -53.69 43.69 -42.74
CA GLY A 503 -52.45 43.47 -43.51
C GLY A 503 -51.25 43.32 -42.57
N ILE A 504 -51.12 44.14 -41.53
CA ILE A 504 -50.02 44.05 -40.54
C ILE A 504 -50.11 42.74 -39.74
N VAL A 505 -51.32 42.39 -39.26
CA VAL A 505 -51.53 41.11 -38.51
C VAL A 505 -51.21 39.91 -39.39
N TYR A 506 -51.62 39.94 -40.66
CA TYR A 506 -51.27 38.88 -41.61
C TYR A 506 -49.75 38.80 -41.86
N TYR A 507 -49.09 39.92 -42.11
CA TYR A 507 -47.63 39.98 -42.33
C TYR A 507 -46.85 39.48 -41.13
N GLN A 508 -47.20 39.94 -39.90
CA GLN A 508 -46.62 39.50 -38.64
C GLN A 508 -46.86 38.00 -38.38
N GLY A 509 -48.04 37.49 -38.75
CA GLY A 509 -48.40 36.10 -38.64
C GLY A 509 -47.56 35.20 -39.58
N GLU A 510 -47.34 35.66 -40.83
CA GLU A 510 -46.49 34.96 -41.77
C GLU A 510 -45.03 35.00 -41.34
N GLU A 511 -44.53 36.09 -40.78
CA GLU A 511 -43.21 36.18 -40.24
C GLU A 511 -43.03 35.23 -39.01
N ALA A 512 -43.99 35.23 -38.08
CA ALA A 512 -43.99 34.33 -36.94
C ALA A 512 -44.07 32.85 -37.39
N ARG A 513 -44.84 32.55 -38.42
CA ARG A 513 -44.93 31.19 -39.00
C ARG A 513 -43.62 30.77 -39.61
N LYS A 514 -42.96 31.64 -40.41
CA LYS A 514 -41.64 31.36 -40.99
C LYS A 514 -40.58 31.13 -39.93
N LYS A 515 -40.61 31.88 -38.79
CA LYS A 515 -39.70 31.66 -37.66
C LYS A 515 -39.96 30.30 -37.03
N CYS A 516 -41.23 29.90 -36.77
CA CYS A 516 -41.55 28.59 -36.26
C CYS A 516 -41.13 27.47 -37.22
N GLU A 517 -41.30 27.61 -38.53
CA GLU A 517 -40.88 26.65 -39.56
C GLU A 517 -39.36 26.49 -39.59
N ALA A 518 -38.60 27.59 -39.44
CA ALA A 518 -37.13 27.56 -39.33
C ALA A 518 -36.70 26.88 -38.04
N GLU A 519 -37.32 27.13 -36.91
CA GLU A 519 -37.04 26.46 -35.63
C GLU A 519 -37.36 24.97 -35.70
N ILE A 520 -38.45 24.55 -36.34
CA ILE A 520 -38.77 23.16 -36.56
C ILE A 520 -37.76 22.48 -37.47
N ALA A 521 -37.29 23.14 -38.52
CA ALA A 521 -36.25 22.62 -39.40
C ALA A 521 -34.94 22.45 -38.65
N ALA A 522 -34.54 23.40 -37.81
CA ALA A 522 -33.37 23.31 -36.96
C ALA A 522 -33.49 22.19 -35.92
N ALA A 523 -34.68 22.02 -35.30
CA ALA A 523 -34.92 20.92 -34.36
C ALA A 523 -34.83 19.56 -35.05
N ARG A 524 -35.34 19.39 -36.28
CA ARG A 524 -35.20 18.15 -37.04
C ARG A 524 -33.75 17.84 -37.41
N ALA A 525 -32.96 18.83 -37.80
CA ALA A 525 -31.54 18.66 -38.04
C ALA A 525 -30.81 18.24 -36.77
N ALA A 526 -31.10 18.89 -35.64
CA ALA A 526 -30.58 18.52 -34.33
C ALA A 526 -30.98 17.11 -33.91
N GLN A 527 -32.17 16.64 -34.26
CA GLN A 527 -32.61 15.26 -34.00
C GLN A 527 -31.71 14.23 -34.69
N VAL A 528 -31.39 14.45 -35.96
CA VAL A 528 -30.48 13.55 -36.72
C VAL A 528 -29.10 13.52 -36.04
N SER A 529 -28.54 14.69 -35.75
CA SER A 529 -27.23 14.78 -35.06
C SER A 529 -27.24 14.13 -33.67
N ALA A 530 -28.34 14.26 -32.91
CA ALA A 530 -28.46 13.64 -31.58
C ALA A 530 -28.53 12.09 -31.68
N ILE A 531 -29.23 11.57 -32.67
CA ILE A 531 -29.30 10.11 -32.93
C ILE A 531 -27.91 9.59 -33.35
N GLU A 532 -27.25 10.25 -34.29
CA GLU A 532 -25.90 9.88 -34.76
C GLU A 532 -24.88 9.92 -33.61
N HIS A 533 -24.89 10.97 -32.81
CA HIS A 533 -23.98 11.12 -31.67
C HIS A 533 -24.22 10.02 -30.60
N THR A 534 -25.48 9.76 -30.24
CA THR A 534 -25.80 8.72 -29.24
C THR A 534 -25.47 7.32 -29.78
N THR A 535 -25.67 7.08 -31.07
CA THR A 535 -25.29 5.83 -31.73
C THR A 535 -23.77 5.67 -31.78
N GLY A 536 -23.04 6.75 -32.04
CA GLY A 536 -21.56 6.77 -31.97
C GLY A 536 -21.06 6.37 -30.60
N ILE A 537 -21.57 6.99 -29.53
CA ILE A 537 -21.23 6.65 -28.15
C ILE A 537 -21.51 5.16 -27.84
N PHE A 538 -22.63 4.63 -28.30
CA PHE A 538 -22.94 3.21 -28.10
C PHE A 538 -21.89 2.30 -28.78
N ARG A 539 -21.54 2.58 -30.04
CA ARG A 539 -20.53 1.83 -30.77
C ARG A 539 -19.16 1.90 -30.13
N ASP A 540 -18.76 3.09 -29.73
CA ASP A 540 -17.47 3.33 -29.05
C ASP A 540 -17.41 2.55 -27.72
N ALA A 541 -18.47 2.61 -26.91
CA ALA A 541 -18.55 1.88 -25.65
C ALA A 541 -18.54 0.34 -25.84
N VAL A 542 -19.20 -0.16 -26.88
CA VAL A 542 -19.17 -1.60 -27.20
C VAL A 542 -17.79 -2.01 -27.68
N ALA A 543 -17.13 -1.20 -28.53
CA ALA A 543 -15.78 -1.49 -28.99
C ALA A 543 -14.78 -1.51 -27.81
N GLU A 544 -14.80 -0.48 -26.96
CA GLU A 544 -13.97 -0.44 -25.74
C GLU A 544 -14.21 -1.67 -24.84
N PHE A 545 -15.47 -2.13 -24.69
CA PHE A 545 -15.78 -3.31 -23.90
C PHE A 545 -15.26 -4.61 -24.51
N VAL A 546 -15.37 -4.75 -25.82
CA VAL A 546 -14.84 -5.93 -26.53
C VAL A 546 -13.32 -5.99 -26.41
N ASP A 547 -12.63 -4.87 -26.59
CA ASP A 547 -11.18 -4.78 -26.45
C ASP A 547 -10.74 -5.13 -25.01
N ALA A 548 -11.41 -4.55 -24.01
CA ALA A 548 -11.14 -4.87 -22.61
C ALA A 548 -11.40 -6.33 -22.26
N ARG A 549 -12.44 -6.95 -22.85
CA ARG A 549 -12.77 -8.37 -22.64
C ARG A 549 -11.77 -9.31 -23.31
N LEU A 550 -11.26 -8.94 -24.47
CA LEU A 550 -10.19 -9.69 -25.15
C LEU A 550 -8.91 -9.64 -24.31
N LEU A 551 -8.52 -8.45 -23.87
CA LEU A 551 -7.37 -8.28 -22.98
C LEU A 551 -7.52 -9.09 -21.67
N TYR A 552 -8.71 -9.05 -21.05
CA TYR A 552 -8.99 -9.86 -19.87
C TYR A 552 -8.82 -11.36 -20.15
N GLY A 553 -9.30 -11.85 -21.29
CA GLY A 553 -9.16 -13.25 -21.68
C GLY A 553 -7.70 -13.67 -21.89
N GLU A 554 -6.89 -12.79 -22.49
CA GLU A 554 -5.46 -13.02 -22.67
C GLU A 554 -4.69 -13.05 -21.34
N LEU A 555 -5.01 -12.13 -20.43
CA LEU A 555 -4.39 -12.06 -19.10
C LEU A 555 -4.81 -13.25 -18.23
N ASP A 556 -6.11 -13.59 -18.21
CA ASP A 556 -6.64 -14.71 -17.43
C ASP A 556 -6.09 -16.07 -17.88
N ALA A 557 -5.79 -16.24 -19.17
CA ALA A 557 -5.17 -17.43 -19.71
C ALA A 557 -3.74 -17.67 -19.18
N GLN A 558 -3.07 -16.63 -18.67
CA GLN A 558 -1.74 -16.71 -18.09
C GLN A 558 -1.69 -17.55 -16.79
N GLU A 559 -2.84 -17.82 -16.13
CA GLU A 559 -2.87 -18.73 -14.98
C GLU A 559 -2.23 -20.08 -15.30
N ALA A 560 -2.51 -20.65 -16.47
CA ALA A 560 -1.95 -21.93 -16.85
C ALA A 560 -0.42 -21.91 -17.00
N GLU A 561 0.12 -20.78 -17.42
CA GLU A 561 1.57 -20.57 -17.55
C GLU A 561 2.21 -20.39 -16.19
N LEU A 562 1.60 -19.57 -15.32
CA LEU A 562 2.05 -19.39 -13.94
C LEU A 562 2.05 -20.73 -13.18
N LEU A 563 1.00 -21.53 -13.29
CA LEU A 563 0.95 -22.84 -12.66
C LEU A 563 2.03 -23.80 -13.21
N ARG A 564 2.31 -23.77 -14.52
CA ARG A 564 3.43 -24.51 -15.10
C ARG A 564 4.78 -24.03 -14.57
N LEU A 565 4.98 -22.73 -14.44
CA LEU A 565 6.20 -22.17 -13.87
C LEU A 565 6.41 -22.68 -12.44
N ILE A 566 5.34 -22.67 -11.62
CA ILE A 566 5.36 -23.19 -10.25
C ILE A 566 5.68 -24.70 -10.26
N ASP A 567 4.97 -25.50 -11.06
CA ASP A 567 5.14 -26.97 -11.11
C ASP A 567 6.54 -27.41 -11.56
N THR A 568 7.20 -26.61 -12.39
CA THR A 568 8.56 -26.83 -12.87
C THR A 568 9.61 -26.14 -12.02
N TRP A 569 9.23 -25.58 -10.86
CA TRP A 569 10.18 -24.96 -9.95
C TRP A 569 11.09 -26.02 -9.33
N PRO A 570 12.40 -25.77 -9.23
CA PRO A 570 13.31 -26.74 -8.62
C PRO A 570 12.92 -26.93 -7.14
N THR A 571 12.74 -28.17 -6.74
CA THR A 571 12.50 -28.52 -5.33
C THR A 571 13.79 -28.37 -4.52
N ALA A 572 13.69 -28.17 -3.20
CA ALA A 572 14.85 -28.01 -2.33
C ALA A 572 15.88 -29.16 -2.50
N ASP A 573 15.41 -30.38 -2.74
CA ASP A 573 16.29 -31.55 -2.96
C ASP A 573 17.03 -31.48 -4.30
N SER A 574 16.45 -30.88 -5.34
CA SER A 574 17.10 -30.77 -6.66
C SER A 574 18.11 -29.64 -6.72
N THR A 575 17.82 -28.50 -6.06
CA THR A 575 18.76 -27.36 -6.01
C THR A 575 19.98 -27.61 -5.15
N LEU A 576 19.81 -28.38 -4.08
CA LEU A 576 20.93 -28.81 -3.22
C LEU A 576 21.83 -29.85 -3.88
N SER A 577 21.31 -30.64 -4.84
CA SER A 577 22.10 -31.64 -5.60
C SER A 577 22.82 -31.05 -6.81
N GLU A 578 22.36 -29.99 -7.42
CA GLU A 578 23.01 -29.30 -8.55
C GLU A 578 24.23 -28.48 -8.13
N GLY A 579 24.27 -27.97 -6.88
CA GLY A 579 25.44 -27.27 -6.32
C GLY A 579 26.60 -28.19 -5.93
N ALA A 580 26.38 -29.52 -5.92
CA ALA A 580 27.37 -30.51 -5.56
C ALA A 580 28.05 -31.22 -6.78
N ALA A 581 27.67 -30.87 -8.00
CA ALA A 581 28.23 -31.38 -9.26
C ALA A 581 29.10 -30.32 -9.95
#